data_eca7753f3f587db9c0abca425753f60c
#
_entry.id   eca7753f3f587db9c0abca425753f60c
#
_cell.length_a   1.000
_cell.length_b   1.000
_cell.length_c   1.000
_cell.angle_alpha   90.00
_cell.angle_beta   90.00
_cell.angle_gamma   90.00
#
_symmetry.space_group_name_H-M   'P 1'
#
loop_
_entity.id
_entity.type
_entity.pdbx_description
1 polymer ?
#
loop_
_entity_poly.entity_id
_entity_poly.type
_entity_poly.pdbx_seq_one_letter_code
_entity_poly.pdbx_strand_id
1 'polypeptide(L)'
;MNEKLVKRIAGEVEDIKSERIIASPQGPEIKVGGEIMLNFCANNYLGLSSHPKVIEAAHKAIDTRGYGLSSVRFICGTQDIHKELEKRLSEFLGT
;
A
#
# COMPACT_ATOMS: atom_id res chain seq x y z
N MET A 1 5.26 -19.72 -35.76
CA MET A 1 5.39 -19.97 -34.32
C MET A 1 4.58 -21.21 -33.97
N ASN A 2 5.11 -22.11 -33.15
CA ASN A 2 4.43 -23.40 -32.87
C ASN A 2 3.29 -23.19 -31.89
N GLU A 3 2.02 -23.27 -32.36
CA GLU A 3 0.82 -23.08 -31.55
C GLU A 3 0.76 -23.98 -30.29
N LYS A 4 1.31 -25.19 -30.39
CA LYS A 4 1.37 -26.14 -29.26
C LYS A 4 2.30 -25.64 -28.14
N LEU A 5 3.40 -24.98 -28.51
CA LEU A 5 4.34 -24.38 -27.56
C LEU A 5 3.72 -23.14 -26.88
N VAL A 6 3.03 -22.28 -27.65
CA VAL A 6 2.35 -21.08 -27.14
C VAL A 6 1.25 -21.46 -26.14
N LYS A 7 0.42 -22.47 -26.46
CA LYS A 7 -0.63 -22.98 -25.55
C LYS A 7 -0.06 -23.57 -24.27
N ARG A 8 1.07 -24.28 -24.36
CA ARG A 8 1.75 -24.84 -23.20
C ARG A 8 2.32 -23.75 -22.29
N ILE A 9 3.02 -22.78 -22.87
CA ILE A 9 3.58 -21.63 -22.12
C ILE A 9 2.47 -20.79 -21.48
N ALA A 10 1.36 -20.55 -22.18
CA ALA A 10 0.22 -19.83 -21.63
C ALA A 10 -0.39 -20.55 -20.42
N GLY A 11 -0.58 -21.89 -20.49
CA GLY A 11 -1.05 -22.68 -19.37
C GLY A 11 -0.08 -22.69 -18.17
N GLU A 12 1.22 -22.83 -18.41
CA GLU A 12 2.24 -22.77 -17.36
C GLU A 12 2.29 -21.38 -16.68
N VAL A 13 2.04 -20.30 -17.45
CA VAL A 13 1.99 -18.93 -16.92
C VAL A 13 0.70 -18.67 -16.12
N GLU A 14 -0.43 -19.27 -16.48
CA GLU A 14 -1.68 -19.17 -15.71
C GLU A 14 -1.55 -19.88 -14.35
N ASP A 15 -0.94 -21.04 -14.29
CA ASP A 15 -0.71 -21.77 -13.04
C ASP A 15 0.26 -21.04 -12.08
N ILE A 16 1.22 -20.29 -12.62
CA ILE A 16 2.21 -19.54 -11.81
C ILE A 16 1.65 -18.20 -11.30
N LYS A 17 0.64 -17.64 -11.94
CA LYS A 17 0.12 -16.26 -11.68
C LYS A 17 -1.31 -16.19 -11.19
N SER A 18 -1.85 -17.23 -10.53
CA SER A 18 -3.15 -17.08 -9.89
C SER A 18 -3.06 -16.09 -8.72
N GLU A 19 -3.60 -14.89 -8.90
CA GLU A 19 -3.66 -13.88 -7.85
C GLU A 19 -4.66 -14.29 -6.77
N ARG A 20 -4.27 -14.11 -5.51
CA ARG A 20 -5.18 -14.27 -4.37
C ARG A 20 -5.79 -12.92 -4.05
N ILE A 21 -7.09 -12.78 -4.26
CA ILE A 21 -7.82 -11.54 -4.02
C ILE A 21 -8.15 -11.42 -2.54
N ILE A 22 -7.58 -10.40 -1.89
CA ILE A 22 -7.81 -10.09 -0.48
C ILE A 22 -9.00 -9.15 -0.37
N ALA A 23 -10.00 -9.54 0.43
CA ALA A 23 -11.23 -8.79 0.65
C ALA A 23 -11.36 -8.28 2.10
N SER A 24 -10.24 -7.84 2.68
CA SER A 24 -10.16 -7.27 4.03
C SER A 24 -8.99 -6.27 4.11
N PRO A 25 -8.90 -5.45 5.17
CA PRO A 25 -7.68 -4.73 5.48
C PRO A 25 -6.49 -5.69 5.67
N GLN A 26 -5.27 -5.17 5.47
CA GLN A 26 -4.05 -5.91 5.76
C GLN A 26 -3.86 -6.06 7.27
N GLY A 27 -3.62 -7.29 7.72
CA GLY A 27 -3.43 -7.63 9.12
C GLY A 27 -2.87 -9.04 9.27
N PRO A 28 -2.76 -9.56 10.52
CA PRO A 28 -2.37 -10.94 10.79
C PRO A 28 -3.36 -11.95 10.19
N GLU A 29 -4.63 -11.59 10.14
CA GLU A 29 -5.69 -12.34 9.47
C GLU A 29 -6.22 -11.54 8.30
N ILE A 30 -6.47 -12.23 7.17
CA ILE A 30 -7.02 -11.66 5.95
C ILE A 30 -8.14 -12.56 5.40
N LYS A 31 -9.06 -11.95 4.67
CA LYS A 31 -10.13 -12.68 3.97
C LYS A 31 -9.75 -12.91 2.52
N VAL A 32 -9.66 -14.18 2.11
CA VAL A 32 -9.33 -14.62 0.74
C VAL A 32 -10.36 -15.64 0.29
N GLY A 33 -11.01 -15.42 -0.83
CA GLY A 33 -12.00 -16.37 -1.38
C GLY A 33 -13.19 -16.66 -0.44
N GLY A 34 -13.50 -15.75 0.48
CA GLY A 34 -14.56 -15.93 1.48
C GLY A 34 -14.08 -16.53 2.82
N GLU A 35 -12.87 -17.04 2.90
CA GLU A 35 -12.30 -17.68 4.09
C GLU A 35 -11.31 -16.74 4.82
N ILE A 36 -11.20 -16.89 6.15
CA ILE A 36 -10.19 -16.21 6.96
C ILE A 36 -8.91 -17.03 6.94
N MET A 37 -7.81 -16.38 6.60
CA MET A 37 -6.48 -16.98 6.53
C MET A 37 -5.46 -16.18 7.31
N LEU A 38 -4.46 -16.86 7.89
CA LEU A 38 -3.28 -16.20 8.47
C LEU A 38 -2.39 -15.64 7.36
N ASN A 39 -1.96 -14.40 7.55
CA ASN A 39 -1.16 -13.67 6.56
C ASN A 39 0.32 -13.63 6.96
N PHE A 40 1.11 -14.50 6.36
CA PHE A 40 2.57 -14.52 6.54
C PHE A 40 3.34 -13.86 5.37
N CYS A 41 2.62 -13.28 4.39
CA CYS A 41 3.23 -12.78 3.15
C CYS A 41 3.37 -11.25 3.13
N ALA A 42 2.76 -10.53 4.08
CA ALA A 42 2.73 -9.07 4.06
C ALA A 42 4.05 -8.46 4.55
N ASN A 43 4.49 -7.39 3.88
CA ASN A 43 5.58 -6.52 4.34
C ASN A 43 5.06 -5.50 5.37
N ASN A 44 4.39 -5.98 6.40
CA ASN A 44 3.78 -5.18 7.47
C ASN A 44 4.43 -5.48 8.83
N TYR A 45 5.76 -5.47 8.86
CA TYR A 45 6.58 -5.93 9.99
C TYR A 45 6.27 -5.20 11.30
N LEU A 46 5.89 -3.94 11.25
CA LEU A 46 5.54 -3.12 12.42
C LEU A 46 4.03 -3.05 12.68
N GLY A 47 3.20 -3.72 11.88
CA GLY A 47 1.75 -3.71 12.02
C GLY A 47 1.09 -2.34 11.77
N LEU A 48 1.74 -1.46 11.00
CA LEU A 48 1.29 -0.07 10.84
C LEU A 48 0.26 0.12 9.72
N SER A 49 0.12 -0.82 8.79
CA SER A 49 -0.77 -0.65 7.63
C SER A 49 -2.26 -0.50 7.99
N SER A 50 -2.68 -1.02 9.14
CA SER A 50 -4.04 -0.88 9.68
C SER A 50 -4.05 -0.36 11.12
N HIS A 51 -2.99 0.33 11.54
CA HIS A 51 -2.89 0.85 12.89
C HIS A 51 -3.88 2.00 13.13
N PRO A 52 -4.71 1.98 14.19
CA PRO A 52 -5.78 2.97 14.40
C PRO A 52 -5.29 4.41 14.37
N LYS A 53 -4.17 4.73 14.99
CA LYS A 53 -3.60 6.10 14.99
C LYS A 53 -3.14 6.55 13.60
N VAL A 54 -2.68 5.63 12.75
CA VAL A 54 -2.27 5.95 11.36
C VAL A 54 -3.51 6.23 10.52
N ILE A 55 -4.56 5.41 10.67
CA ILE A 55 -5.85 5.61 10.00
C ILE A 55 -6.49 6.94 10.43
N GLU A 56 -6.52 7.23 11.73
CA GLU A 56 -7.05 8.48 12.28
C GLU A 56 -6.30 9.70 11.71
N ALA A 57 -4.97 9.64 11.65
CA ALA A 57 -4.15 10.70 11.07
C ALA A 57 -4.45 10.90 9.57
N ALA A 58 -4.68 9.83 8.83
CA ALA A 58 -5.05 9.89 7.42
C ALA A 58 -6.43 10.55 7.24
N HIS A 59 -7.45 10.16 8.02
CA HIS A 59 -8.76 10.81 8.01
C HIS A 59 -8.66 12.30 8.31
N LYS A 60 -7.95 12.68 9.37
CA LYS A 60 -7.73 14.08 9.72
C LYS A 60 -7.02 14.86 8.61
N ALA A 61 -6.04 14.24 7.95
CA ALA A 61 -5.35 14.89 6.83
C ALA A 61 -6.29 15.11 5.64
N ILE A 62 -7.14 14.16 5.30
CA ILE A 62 -8.14 14.30 4.25
C ILE A 62 -9.11 15.43 4.57
N ASP A 63 -9.63 15.49 5.79
CA ASP A 63 -10.59 16.50 6.23
C ASP A 63 -10.00 17.92 6.22
N THR A 64 -8.71 18.05 6.54
CA THR A 64 -8.07 19.38 6.71
C THR A 64 -7.24 19.84 5.52
N ARG A 65 -6.77 18.93 4.67
CA ARG A 65 -5.86 19.18 3.52
C ARG A 65 -6.41 18.72 2.19
N GLY A 66 -7.51 17.96 2.19
CA GLY A 66 -8.07 17.34 0.99
C GLY A 66 -7.33 16.07 0.58
N TYR A 67 -7.82 15.44 -0.47
CA TYR A 67 -7.28 14.16 -0.96
C TYR A 67 -6.01 14.33 -1.78
N GLY A 68 -5.93 15.33 -2.63
CA GLY A 68 -4.83 15.50 -3.57
C GLY A 68 -4.26 16.91 -3.60
N LEU A 69 -2.99 17.02 -3.96
CA LEU A 69 -2.28 18.31 -4.00
C LEU A 69 -2.43 19.05 -5.34
N SER A 70 -2.78 18.32 -6.40
CA SER A 70 -3.04 18.81 -7.76
C SER A 70 -1.93 19.70 -8.35
N SER A 71 -0.71 19.63 -7.80
CA SER A 71 0.46 20.38 -8.26
C SER A 71 1.76 19.73 -7.81
N VAL A 72 2.85 20.09 -8.50
CA VAL A 72 4.21 19.71 -8.10
C VAL A 72 4.69 20.59 -6.93
N ARG A 73 5.64 20.06 -6.16
CA ARG A 73 6.11 20.66 -4.91
C ARG A 73 6.57 22.12 -5.01
N PHE A 74 7.30 22.48 -6.05
CA PHE A 74 7.89 23.81 -6.19
C PHE A 74 6.96 24.89 -6.76
N ILE A 75 5.78 24.52 -7.29
CA ILE A 75 4.80 25.51 -7.78
C ILE A 75 3.80 25.85 -6.68
N CYS A 76 2.86 24.94 -6.37
CA CYS A 76 1.86 25.11 -5.30
C CYS A 76 1.49 23.80 -4.60
N GLY A 77 2.31 22.74 -4.73
CA GLY A 77 2.07 21.43 -4.16
C GLY A 77 2.79 21.17 -2.83
N THR A 78 3.42 22.17 -2.20
CA THR A 78 4.03 22.02 -0.89
C THR A 78 3.08 22.54 0.19
N GLN A 79 2.66 21.64 1.08
CA GLN A 79 1.87 21.96 2.26
C GLN A 79 2.76 22.01 3.51
N ASP A 80 2.24 22.60 4.58
CA ASP A 80 2.89 22.67 5.90
C ASP A 80 3.28 21.30 6.47
N ILE A 81 2.42 20.29 6.29
CA ILE A 81 2.68 18.91 6.74
C ILE A 81 3.90 18.27 6.05
N HIS A 82 4.24 18.66 4.81
CA HIS A 82 5.46 18.21 4.18
C HIS A 82 6.70 18.77 4.92
N LYS A 83 6.66 20.05 5.27
CA LYS A 83 7.76 20.70 5.97
C LYS A 83 7.91 20.18 7.39
N GLU A 84 6.80 19.90 8.07
CA GLU A 84 6.82 19.27 9.38
C GLU A 84 7.43 17.87 9.33
N LEU A 85 7.07 17.06 8.34
CA LEU A 85 7.65 15.73 8.16
C LEU A 85 9.13 15.80 7.84
N GLU A 86 9.56 16.68 6.93
CA GLU A 86 10.96 16.88 6.58
C GLU A 86 11.80 17.25 7.83
N LYS A 87 11.29 18.18 8.64
CA LYS A 87 11.92 18.58 9.90
C LYS A 87 12.06 17.42 10.87
N ARG A 88 10.99 16.67 11.13
CA ARG A 88 11.03 15.53 12.05
C ARG A 88 11.96 14.42 11.60
N LEU A 89 12.00 14.14 10.28
CA LEU A 89 12.93 13.17 9.73
C LEU A 89 14.39 13.62 9.90
N SER A 90 14.68 14.89 9.63
CA SER A 90 16.01 15.48 9.84
C SER A 90 16.46 15.39 11.31
N GLU A 91 15.59 15.77 12.23
CA GLU A 91 15.84 15.65 13.68
C GLU A 91 16.08 14.19 14.10
N PHE A 92 15.25 13.26 13.62
CA PHE A 92 15.36 11.84 13.95
C PHE A 92 16.67 11.22 13.42
N LEU A 93 17.07 11.58 12.21
CA LEU A 93 18.28 11.05 11.54
C LEU A 93 19.56 11.82 11.90
N GLY A 94 19.46 12.98 12.54
CA GLY A 94 20.59 13.84 12.86
C GLY A 94 21.23 14.52 11.64
N THR A 95 20.42 14.84 10.62
CA THR A 95 20.87 15.46 9.35
C THR A 95 20.31 16.86 9.15
#